data_9ed21cad808c135282da4af9d557fadd
#
_entry.id   9ed21cad808c135282da4af9d557fadd
#
_cell.length_a   1.000
_cell.length_b   1.000
_cell.length_c   1.000
_cell.angle_alpha   90.00
_cell.angle_beta   90.00
_cell.angle_gamma   90.00
#
_symmetry.space_group_name_H-M   'P 1'
#
loop_
_entity.id
_entity.type
_entity.pdbx_description
1 polymer ?
#
loop_
_entity_poly.entity_id
_entity_poly.type
_entity_poly.pdbx_seq_one_letter_code
_entity_poly.pdbx_strand_id
1 'polypeptide(L)'
;MAPILQVKNLTHTYSAGTPFEHKAIDNMNFSVERGEFIGIIGHTGSGKSTLMQHLNGLLKPTSGQVLLDGVDIHSDKKFTRQARFRVGLVFQYPEYQLFEETVYKDIAFGPKNMGLKAEEIDRRVREAAKLVGLTDEQLEVSPFDLSGGQKRRVAIAGVIAMEPEVLILDEPTAGLDPASRAAVLENIESYRKAKNATIMMVSHSMNDVARLTDRLLVLCGSRLAMDGAPSEVFTRAQELLDMGLDIPDITRVFLRLQQMGLPLEPVYTIDQAIAAVKKLKEGK
;
A
#
# COMPACT_ATOMS: atom_id res chain seq x y z
N MET A 1 -10.62 9.60 -17.31
CA MET A 1 -9.18 9.60 -17.70
C MET A 1 -8.77 8.14 -17.90
N ALA A 2 -7.67 7.87 -18.62
CA ALA A 2 -7.19 6.49 -18.69
C ALA A 2 -6.54 6.09 -17.36
N PRO A 3 -6.76 4.85 -16.87
CA PRO A 3 -6.16 4.36 -15.64
C PRO A 3 -4.64 4.30 -15.75
N ILE A 4 -3.95 4.57 -14.63
CA ILE A 4 -2.48 4.50 -14.58
C ILE A 4 -1.98 3.07 -14.63
N LEU A 5 -2.64 2.15 -13.92
CA LEU A 5 -2.36 0.71 -13.98
C LEU A 5 -3.60 -0.07 -14.39
N GLN A 6 -3.40 -1.10 -15.19
CA GLN A 6 -4.44 -2.08 -15.52
C GLN A 6 -3.89 -3.49 -15.36
N VAL A 7 -4.62 -4.32 -14.66
CA VAL A 7 -4.35 -5.75 -14.51
C VAL A 7 -5.37 -6.51 -15.33
N LYS A 8 -4.90 -7.31 -16.29
CA LYS A 8 -5.77 -8.05 -17.22
C LYS A 8 -5.46 -9.54 -17.19
N ASN A 9 -6.42 -10.32 -16.71
CA ASN A 9 -6.36 -11.79 -16.63
C ASN A 9 -5.07 -12.29 -15.97
N LEU A 10 -4.56 -11.55 -14.97
CA LEU A 10 -3.28 -11.84 -14.33
C LEU A 10 -3.35 -13.16 -13.59
N THR A 11 -2.45 -14.07 -13.96
CA THR A 11 -2.26 -15.35 -13.28
C THR A 11 -0.78 -15.57 -13.03
N HIS A 12 -0.45 -16.04 -11.81
CA HIS A 12 0.90 -16.43 -11.45
C HIS A 12 0.93 -17.73 -10.67
N THR A 13 1.72 -18.66 -11.19
CA THR A 13 1.93 -19.98 -10.59
C THR A 13 3.41 -20.14 -10.29
N TYR A 14 3.76 -20.31 -9.02
CA TYR A 14 5.12 -20.68 -8.62
C TYR A 14 5.37 -22.16 -8.90
N SER A 15 6.60 -22.49 -9.27
CA SER A 15 7.05 -23.87 -9.48
C SER A 15 6.14 -24.68 -10.41
N ALA A 16 5.60 -24.06 -11.45
CA ALA A 16 4.70 -24.70 -12.41
C ALA A 16 5.27 -25.99 -12.96
N GLY A 17 4.44 -27.06 -13.05
CA GLY A 17 4.84 -28.39 -13.53
C GLY A 17 5.66 -29.22 -12.54
N THR A 18 5.77 -28.78 -11.28
CA THR A 18 6.44 -29.53 -10.22
C THR A 18 5.46 -29.96 -9.12
N PRO A 19 5.83 -30.91 -8.23
CA PRO A 19 4.99 -31.27 -7.07
C PRO A 19 4.74 -30.12 -6.08
N PHE A 20 5.51 -29.02 -6.19
CA PHE A 20 5.39 -27.82 -5.35
C PHE A 20 4.65 -26.68 -6.07
N GLU A 21 3.91 -27.00 -7.11
CA GLU A 21 3.12 -26.02 -7.84
C GLU A 21 2.13 -25.30 -6.92
N HIS A 22 2.18 -23.98 -6.91
CA HIS A 22 1.29 -23.13 -6.14
C HIS A 22 0.82 -21.93 -6.97
N LYS A 23 -0.49 -21.85 -7.21
CA LYS A 23 -1.10 -20.72 -7.89
C LYS A 23 -1.34 -19.59 -6.87
N ALA A 24 -0.52 -18.57 -6.93
CA ALA A 24 -0.58 -17.42 -6.01
C ALA A 24 -1.54 -16.33 -6.50
N ILE A 25 -1.78 -16.22 -7.81
CA ILE A 25 -2.73 -15.30 -8.43
C ILE A 25 -3.49 -16.08 -9.51
N ASP A 26 -4.82 -15.94 -9.51
CA ASP A 26 -5.72 -16.62 -10.44
C ASP A 26 -6.68 -15.63 -11.11
N ASN A 27 -6.41 -15.30 -12.37
CA ASN A 27 -7.26 -14.50 -13.25
C ASN A 27 -7.73 -13.16 -12.64
N MET A 28 -6.84 -12.39 -12.02
CA MET A 28 -7.18 -11.09 -11.45
C MET A 28 -7.36 -10.04 -12.53
N ASN A 29 -8.38 -9.21 -12.38
CA ASN A 29 -8.72 -8.11 -13.27
C ASN A 29 -9.14 -6.89 -12.45
N PHE A 30 -8.46 -5.75 -12.61
CA PHE A 30 -8.81 -4.45 -12.05
C PHE A 30 -8.03 -3.32 -12.72
N SER A 31 -8.44 -2.09 -12.50
CA SER A 31 -7.72 -0.89 -12.90
C SER A 31 -7.46 0.01 -11.70
N VAL A 32 -6.47 0.88 -11.81
CA VAL A 32 -6.09 1.88 -10.81
C VAL A 32 -6.10 3.24 -11.46
N GLU A 33 -6.88 4.16 -10.93
CA GLU A 33 -6.94 5.54 -11.42
C GLU A 33 -5.84 6.40 -10.77
N ARG A 34 -5.49 7.52 -11.43
CA ARG A 34 -4.49 8.43 -10.89
C ARG A 34 -5.01 9.13 -9.64
N GLY A 35 -4.17 9.22 -8.59
CA GLY A 35 -4.49 9.86 -7.33
C GLY A 35 -5.35 9.03 -6.39
N GLU A 36 -5.80 7.81 -6.76
CA GLU A 36 -6.50 6.90 -5.84
C GLU A 36 -5.59 6.47 -4.68
N PHE A 37 -6.19 6.29 -3.51
CA PHE A 37 -5.58 5.56 -2.40
C PHE A 37 -6.31 4.22 -2.25
N ILE A 38 -5.67 3.14 -2.69
CA ILE A 38 -6.24 1.80 -2.67
C ILE A 38 -5.68 1.00 -1.50
N GLY A 39 -6.57 0.46 -0.68
CA GLY A 39 -6.24 -0.55 0.33
C GLY A 39 -6.31 -1.95 -0.27
N ILE A 40 -5.36 -2.81 0.07
CA ILE A 40 -5.37 -4.22 -0.32
C ILE A 40 -5.39 -5.06 0.94
N ILE A 41 -6.47 -5.81 1.12
CA ILE A 41 -6.67 -6.70 2.26
C ILE A 41 -6.84 -8.14 1.81
N GLY A 42 -6.51 -9.08 2.68
CA GLY A 42 -6.59 -10.51 2.40
C GLY A 42 -5.82 -11.30 3.45
N HIS A 43 -6.16 -12.55 3.69
CA HIS A 43 -5.42 -13.42 4.60
C HIS A 43 -3.98 -13.70 4.11
N THR A 44 -3.14 -14.23 4.98
CA THR A 44 -1.78 -14.67 4.60
C THR A 44 -1.87 -15.74 3.51
N GLY A 45 -1.05 -15.61 2.47
CA GLY A 45 -1.08 -16.51 1.31
C GLY A 45 -2.17 -16.20 0.26
N SER A 46 -2.96 -15.13 0.40
CA SER A 46 -3.97 -14.75 -0.61
C SER A 46 -3.39 -14.12 -1.89
N GLY A 47 -2.06 -13.94 -1.99
CA GLY A 47 -1.39 -13.42 -3.18
C GLY A 47 -1.03 -11.93 -3.14
N LYS A 48 -1.24 -11.21 -2.01
CA LYS A 48 -0.99 -9.76 -1.91
C LYS A 48 0.44 -9.36 -2.31
N SER A 49 1.46 -9.91 -1.69
CA SER A 49 2.87 -9.57 -1.98
C SER A 49 3.27 -9.99 -3.41
N THR A 50 2.73 -11.11 -3.90
CA THR A 50 2.91 -11.53 -5.30
C THR A 50 2.30 -10.50 -6.26
N LEU A 51 1.08 -10.03 -5.98
CA LEU A 51 0.42 -8.98 -6.77
C LEU A 51 1.27 -7.69 -6.80
N MET A 52 1.74 -7.22 -5.65
CA MET A 52 2.61 -6.03 -5.56
C MET A 52 3.84 -6.14 -6.46
N GLN A 53 4.51 -7.29 -6.44
CA GLN A 53 5.70 -7.54 -7.26
C GLN A 53 5.39 -7.58 -8.75
N HIS A 54 4.19 -8.00 -9.16
CA HIS A 54 3.75 -7.88 -10.55
C HIS A 54 3.48 -6.44 -10.96
N LEU A 55 2.84 -5.65 -10.10
CA LEU A 55 2.54 -4.24 -10.37
C LEU A 55 3.81 -3.39 -10.55
N ASN A 56 4.89 -3.71 -9.85
CA ASN A 56 6.21 -3.07 -9.99
C ASN A 56 7.07 -3.71 -11.11
N GLY A 57 6.66 -4.82 -11.71
CA GLY A 57 7.43 -5.52 -12.74
C GLY A 57 8.65 -6.31 -12.22
N LEU A 58 8.68 -6.64 -10.91
CA LEU A 58 9.67 -7.57 -10.34
C LEU A 58 9.40 -9.01 -10.75
N LEU A 59 8.12 -9.40 -10.79
CA LEU A 59 7.70 -10.71 -11.27
C LEU A 59 7.07 -10.60 -12.66
N LYS A 60 7.36 -11.58 -13.51
CA LYS A 60 6.68 -11.75 -14.79
C LYS A 60 5.50 -12.72 -14.60
N PRO A 61 4.29 -12.41 -15.10
CA PRO A 61 3.13 -13.28 -14.96
C PRO A 61 3.31 -14.60 -15.74
N THR A 62 2.64 -15.65 -15.25
CA THR A 62 2.50 -16.91 -15.99
C THR A 62 1.56 -16.72 -17.19
N SER A 63 0.48 -15.95 -17.00
CA SER A 63 -0.39 -15.49 -18.07
C SER A 63 -1.08 -14.18 -17.70
N GLY A 64 -1.68 -13.52 -18.68
CA GLY A 64 -2.22 -12.17 -18.50
C GLY A 64 -1.12 -11.10 -18.56
N GLN A 65 -1.45 -9.87 -18.17
CA GLN A 65 -0.55 -8.73 -18.28
C GLN A 65 -0.86 -7.64 -17.26
N VAL A 66 0.16 -6.85 -16.93
CA VAL A 66 0.04 -5.59 -16.19
C VAL A 66 0.45 -4.46 -17.12
N LEU A 67 -0.45 -3.50 -17.30
CA LEU A 67 -0.22 -2.34 -18.14
C LEU A 67 0.03 -1.10 -17.29
N LEU A 68 1.05 -0.32 -17.64
CA LEU A 68 1.32 1.01 -17.12
C LEU A 68 1.07 2.01 -18.26
N ASP A 69 0.09 2.91 -18.09
CA ASP A 69 -0.39 3.80 -19.16
C ASP A 69 -0.72 3.06 -20.47
N GLY A 70 -1.35 1.90 -20.36
CA GLY A 70 -1.76 1.09 -21.51
C GLY A 70 -0.65 0.26 -22.17
N VAL A 71 0.60 0.35 -21.69
CA VAL A 71 1.75 -0.41 -22.21
C VAL A 71 2.10 -1.54 -21.24
N ASP A 72 2.27 -2.76 -21.75
CA ASP A 72 2.67 -3.91 -20.91
C ASP A 72 4.03 -3.64 -20.26
N ILE A 73 4.08 -3.76 -18.93
CA ILE A 73 5.32 -3.57 -18.15
C ILE A 73 6.44 -4.48 -18.64
N HIS A 74 6.11 -5.65 -19.19
CA HIS A 74 7.07 -6.61 -19.72
C HIS A 74 7.23 -6.58 -21.22
N SER A 75 6.78 -5.53 -21.93
CA SER A 75 6.93 -5.36 -23.37
C SER A 75 8.40 -5.45 -23.82
N ASP A 76 9.29 -4.79 -23.08
CA ASP A 76 10.74 -4.87 -23.27
C ASP A 76 11.50 -4.56 -21.95
N LYS A 77 12.80 -4.90 -21.90
CA LYS A 77 13.64 -4.71 -20.69
C LYS A 77 13.81 -3.24 -20.29
N LYS A 78 13.82 -2.31 -21.25
CA LYS A 78 13.97 -0.88 -20.98
C LYS A 78 12.72 -0.34 -20.33
N PHE A 79 11.54 -0.68 -20.85
CA PHE A 79 10.26 -0.28 -20.26
C PHE A 79 10.05 -0.91 -18.87
N THR A 80 10.38 -2.21 -18.67
CA THR A 80 10.35 -2.85 -17.35
C THR A 80 11.20 -2.08 -16.33
N ARG A 81 12.41 -1.62 -16.73
CA ARG A 81 13.25 -0.79 -15.84
C ARG A 81 12.61 0.56 -15.54
N GLN A 82 12.03 1.23 -16.54
CA GLN A 82 11.33 2.50 -16.35
C GLN A 82 10.10 2.34 -15.44
N ALA A 83 9.33 1.27 -15.62
CA ALA A 83 8.16 0.97 -14.80
C ALA A 83 8.52 0.86 -13.31
N ARG A 84 9.68 0.25 -12.97
CA ARG A 84 10.14 0.14 -11.57
C ARG A 84 10.45 1.48 -10.91
N PHE A 85 10.80 2.51 -11.67
CA PHE A 85 10.97 3.86 -11.13
C PHE A 85 9.65 4.60 -11.00
N ARG A 86 8.70 4.36 -11.92
CA ARG A 86 7.38 4.98 -11.91
C ARG A 86 6.42 4.33 -10.92
N VAL A 87 6.59 3.04 -10.65
CA VAL A 87 5.85 2.26 -9.66
C VAL A 87 6.81 1.87 -8.54
N GLY A 88 6.95 2.73 -7.54
CA GLY A 88 7.80 2.49 -6.37
C GLY A 88 7.20 1.42 -5.46
N LEU A 89 8.02 0.52 -4.94
CA LEU A 89 7.60 -0.53 -4.03
C LEU A 89 8.41 -0.48 -2.73
N VAL A 90 7.72 -0.32 -1.62
CA VAL A 90 8.25 -0.45 -0.26
C VAL A 90 7.82 -1.82 0.27
N PHE A 91 8.79 -2.70 0.52
CA PHE A 91 8.53 -4.04 1.05
C PHE A 91 8.20 -4.02 2.53
N GLN A 92 7.68 -5.13 3.04
CA GLN A 92 7.54 -5.37 4.47
C GLN A 92 8.91 -5.35 5.16
N TYR A 93 9.02 -4.66 6.31
CA TYR A 93 10.28 -4.43 7.02
C TYR A 93 11.37 -3.78 6.14
N PRO A 94 11.11 -2.64 5.50
CA PRO A 94 12.01 -2.06 4.52
C PRO A 94 13.32 -1.57 5.15
N GLU A 95 13.38 -1.38 6.48
CA GLU A 95 14.58 -1.04 7.24
C GLU A 95 15.70 -2.08 7.14
N TYR A 96 15.40 -3.32 6.79
CA TYR A 96 16.42 -4.34 6.54
C TYR A 96 17.09 -4.22 5.16
N GLN A 97 16.60 -3.32 4.32
CA GLN A 97 17.17 -3.05 3.00
C GLN A 97 18.16 -1.89 2.99
N LEU A 98 18.37 -1.22 4.13
CA LEU A 98 19.36 -0.16 4.28
C LEU A 98 20.77 -0.76 4.29
N PHE A 99 21.72 -0.19 3.52
CA PHE A 99 23.04 -0.78 3.34
C PHE A 99 24.16 0.26 3.13
N GLU A 100 23.81 1.52 2.91
CA GLU A 100 24.78 2.58 2.66
C GLU A 100 25.42 3.12 3.97
N GLU A 101 26.53 3.82 3.84
CA GLU A 101 27.26 4.40 4.97
C GLU A 101 26.52 5.54 5.67
N THR A 102 25.71 6.30 4.91
CA THR A 102 24.92 7.42 5.43
C THR A 102 23.47 7.34 4.92
N VAL A 103 22.57 7.91 5.70
CA VAL A 103 21.15 8.07 5.33
C VAL A 103 21.00 8.78 3.99
N TYR A 104 21.78 9.85 3.77
CA TYR A 104 21.79 10.58 2.49
C TYR A 104 22.10 9.64 1.32
N LYS A 105 23.13 8.78 1.44
CA LYS A 105 23.54 7.87 0.38
C LYS A 105 22.47 6.80 0.10
N ASP A 106 21.82 6.27 1.14
CA ASP A 106 20.72 5.32 0.99
C ASP A 106 19.54 5.94 0.23
N ILE A 107 19.10 7.13 0.62
CA ILE A 107 18.00 7.82 -0.08
C ILE A 107 18.41 8.19 -1.52
N ALA A 108 19.66 8.58 -1.75
CA ALA A 108 20.18 8.93 -3.07
C ALA A 108 20.33 7.74 -4.02
N PHE A 109 20.29 6.51 -3.53
CA PHE A 109 20.56 5.31 -4.33
C PHE A 109 19.60 5.17 -5.52
N GLY A 110 18.28 5.32 -5.28
CA GLY A 110 17.26 5.29 -6.32
C GLY A 110 17.48 6.36 -7.40
N PRO A 111 17.53 7.64 -7.05
CA PRO A 111 17.81 8.75 -7.97
C PRO A 111 19.12 8.61 -8.76
N LYS A 112 20.20 8.08 -8.16
CA LYS A 112 21.46 7.75 -8.87
C LYS A 112 21.24 6.70 -9.94
N ASN A 113 20.49 5.64 -9.64
CA ASN A 113 20.17 4.56 -10.58
C ASN A 113 19.26 5.01 -11.73
N MET A 114 18.52 6.10 -11.55
CA MET A 114 17.78 6.78 -12.61
C MET A 114 18.69 7.56 -13.55
N GLY A 115 19.95 7.80 -13.18
CA GLY A 115 20.92 8.58 -13.95
C GLY A 115 20.71 10.10 -13.84
N LEU A 116 20.14 10.58 -12.73
CA LEU A 116 19.93 12.02 -12.50
C LEU A 116 21.23 12.74 -12.20
N LYS A 117 21.24 14.06 -12.44
CA LYS A 117 22.39 14.94 -12.10
C LYS A 117 22.47 15.16 -10.59
N ALA A 118 23.68 15.47 -10.10
CA ALA A 118 23.94 15.63 -8.67
C ALA A 118 23.02 16.65 -7.98
N GLU A 119 22.75 17.79 -8.62
CA GLU A 119 21.88 18.83 -8.07
C GLU A 119 20.43 18.33 -7.90
N GLU A 120 19.96 17.57 -8.89
CA GLU A 120 18.59 16.99 -8.83
C GLU A 120 18.51 15.86 -7.79
N ILE A 121 19.57 15.07 -7.63
CA ILE A 121 19.65 14.04 -6.59
C ILE A 121 19.57 14.71 -5.22
N ASP A 122 20.38 15.74 -4.95
CA ASP A 122 20.37 16.45 -3.67
C ASP A 122 18.99 17.05 -3.36
N ARG A 123 18.37 17.72 -4.33
CA ARG A 123 17.01 18.25 -4.19
C ARG A 123 16.02 17.16 -3.77
N ARG A 124 16.00 16.05 -4.49
CA ARG A 124 15.06 14.94 -4.23
C ARG A 124 15.30 14.26 -2.89
N VAL A 125 16.57 14.06 -2.51
CA VAL A 125 16.92 13.49 -1.20
C VAL A 125 16.39 14.37 -0.07
N ARG A 126 16.64 15.69 -0.11
CA ARG A 126 16.18 16.62 0.93
C ARG A 126 14.66 16.76 0.97
N GLU A 127 14.00 16.82 -0.20
CA GLU A 127 12.53 16.82 -0.25
C GLU A 127 11.94 15.53 0.34
N ALA A 128 12.45 14.36 -0.05
CA ALA A 128 12.00 13.09 0.49
C ALA A 128 12.24 12.97 1.99
N ALA A 129 13.42 13.37 2.48
CA ALA A 129 13.75 13.39 3.90
C ALA A 129 12.78 14.27 4.69
N LYS A 130 12.51 15.47 4.20
CA LYS A 130 11.55 16.41 4.82
C LYS A 130 10.13 15.83 4.88
N LEU A 131 9.68 15.18 3.80
CA LEU A 131 8.35 14.54 3.73
C LEU A 131 8.15 13.42 4.76
N VAL A 132 9.22 12.71 5.10
CA VAL A 132 9.16 11.65 6.12
C VAL A 132 9.63 12.13 7.51
N GLY A 133 9.85 13.42 7.70
CA GLY A 133 10.23 14.03 8.98
C GLY A 133 11.63 13.64 9.46
N LEU A 134 12.60 13.52 8.54
CA LEU A 134 14.02 13.41 8.86
C LEU A 134 14.66 14.80 8.87
N THR A 135 15.63 15.01 9.76
CA THR A 135 16.40 16.26 9.85
C THR A 135 17.67 16.19 9.00
N ASP A 136 18.25 17.36 8.68
CA ASP A 136 19.51 17.42 7.91
C ASP A 136 20.66 16.72 8.65
N GLU A 137 20.71 16.79 10.00
CA GLU A 137 21.72 16.08 10.79
C GLU A 137 21.58 14.56 10.66
N GLN A 138 20.35 14.08 10.53
CA GLN A 138 20.08 12.64 10.35
C GLN A 138 20.51 12.13 8.96
N LEU A 139 20.67 13.00 7.97
CA LEU A 139 21.16 12.60 6.66
C LEU A 139 22.65 12.21 6.67
N GLU A 140 23.43 12.78 7.59
CA GLU A 140 24.87 12.61 7.65
C GLU A 140 25.31 11.40 8.51
N VAL A 141 24.39 10.81 9.28
CA VAL A 141 24.71 9.68 10.15
C VAL A 141 24.51 8.34 9.44
N SER A 142 25.06 7.28 10.02
CA SER A 142 24.80 5.91 9.55
C SER A 142 23.32 5.54 9.77
N PRO A 143 22.64 4.92 8.80
CA PRO A 143 21.28 4.43 9.02
C PRO A 143 21.21 3.40 10.15
N PHE A 144 22.32 2.71 10.46
CA PHE A 144 22.36 1.71 11.53
C PHE A 144 22.32 2.32 12.94
N ASP A 145 22.64 3.61 13.09
CA ASP A 145 22.59 4.34 14.37
C ASP A 145 21.19 4.88 14.70
N LEU A 146 20.24 4.74 13.76
CA LEU A 146 18.86 5.22 13.91
C LEU A 146 17.96 4.21 14.65
N SER A 147 16.88 4.70 15.26
CA SER A 147 15.80 3.86 15.78
C SER A 147 15.06 3.11 14.64
N GLY A 148 14.37 2.01 14.96
CA GLY A 148 13.62 1.22 13.97
C GLY A 148 12.61 2.06 13.17
N GLY A 149 11.87 2.95 13.83
CA GLY A 149 10.93 3.85 13.17
C GLY A 149 11.62 4.89 12.26
N GLN A 150 12.81 5.38 12.66
CA GLN A 150 13.61 6.27 11.82
C GLN A 150 14.18 5.52 10.60
N LYS A 151 14.73 4.31 10.79
CA LYS A 151 15.19 3.43 9.69
C LYS A 151 14.09 3.21 8.66
N ARG A 152 12.86 2.91 9.12
CA ARG A 152 11.71 2.74 8.24
C ARG A 152 11.40 3.99 7.43
N ARG A 153 11.46 5.16 8.05
CA ARG A 153 11.28 6.43 7.34
C ARG A 153 12.36 6.67 6.29
N VAL A 154 13.62 6.31 6.58
CA VAL A 154 14.73 6.36 5.60
C VAL A 154 14.42 5.47 4.39
N ALA A 155 14.02 4.23 4.62
CA ALA A 155 13.71 3.29 3.54
C ALA A 155 12.53 3.76 2.67
N ILE A 156 11.48 4.31 3.29
CA ILE A 156 10.36 4.94 2.56
C ILE A 156 10.85 6.15 1.76
N ALA A 157 11.69 7.02 2.36
CA ALA A 157 12.27 8.17 1.67
C ALA A 157 13.10 7.77 0.43
N GLY A 158 13.85 6.66 0.50
CA GLY A 158 14.58 6.12 -0.63
C GLY A 158 13.72 5.78 -1.84
N VAL A 159 12.50 5.30 -1.60
CA VAL A 159 11.52 5.06 -2.68
C VAL A 159 10.86 6.35 -3.13
N ILE A 160 10.44 7.23 -2.21
CA ILE A 160 9.81 8.52 -2.51
C ILE A 160 10.75 9.45 -3.29
N ALA A 161 12.07 9.41 -3.04
CA ALA A 161 13.07 10.21 -3.76
C ALA A 161 13.12 9.91 -5.26
N MET A 162 12.62 8.78 -5.71
CA MET A 162 12.45 8.49 -7.14
C MET A 162 11.25 9.24 -7.75
N GLU A 163 10.40 9.86 -6.94
CA GLU A 163 9.13 10.52 -7.30
C GLU A 163 8.21 9.59 -8.12
N PRO A 164 7.87 8.41 -7.58
CA PRO A 164 7.03 7.46 -8.30
C PRO A 164 5.61 8.03 -8.49
N GLU A 165 4.98 7.70 -9.63
CA GLU A 165 3.58 8.03 -9.92
C GLU A 165 2.62 7.12 -9.13
N VAL A 166 3.05 5.88 -8.86
CA VAL A 166 2.35 4.92 -8.00
C VAL A 166 3.31 4.48 -6.89
N LEU A 167 2.91 4.65 -5.64
CA LEU A 167 3.65 4.18 -4.48
C LEU A 167 2.93 2.98 -3.87
N ILE A 168 3.57 1.82 -3.92
CA ILE A 168 3.09 0.58 -3.33
C ILE A 168 3.78 0.37 -1.99
N LEU A 169 2.99 0.07 -0.94
CA LEU A 169 3.44 -0.10 0.42
C LEU A 169 2.96 -1.46 0.95
N ASP A 170 3.89 -2.37 1.21
CA ASP A 170 3.57 -3.69 1.80
C ASP A 170 3.76 -3.62 3.32
N GLU A 171 2.65 -3.47 4.05
CA GLU A 171 2.60 -3.37 5.51
C GLU A 171 3.55 -2.32 6.11
N PRO A 172 3.46 -1.05 5.70
CA PRO A 172 4.46 -0.04 6.07
C PRO A 172 4.54 0.24 7.58
N THR A 173 3.56 -0.17 8.36
CA THR A 173 3.47 0.07 9.81
C THR A 173 3.63 -1.18 10.67
N ALA A 174 3.90 -2.35 10.07
CA ALA A 174 4.05 -3.61 10.80
C ALA A 174 5.18 -3.53 11.83
N GLY A 175 4.92 -3.95 13.07
CA GLY A 175 5.92 -3.99 14.16
C GLY A 175 6.33 -2.63 14.73
N LEU A 176 5.70 -1.52 14.33
CA LEU A 176 5.93 -0.20 14.91
C LEU A 176 5.06 0.05 16.15
N ASP A 177 5.59 0.82 17.08
CA ASP A 177 4.81 1.40 18.18
C ASP A 177 3.74 2.38 17.65
N PRO A 178 2.70 2.70 18.46
CA PRO A 178 1.59 3.53 17.99
C PRO A 178 1.99 4.93 17.51
N ALA A 179 3.01 5.56 18.12
CA ALA A 179 3.45 6.90 17.71
C ALA A 179 4.20 6.87 16.38
N SER A 180 5.13 5.93 16.23
CA SER A 180 5.85 5.70 14.96
C SER A 180 4.91 5.31 13.82
N ARG A 181 3.89 4.48 14.11
CA ARG A 181 2.85 4.11 13.15
C ARG A 181 2.06 5.32 12.66
N ALA A 182 1.58 6.16 13.58
CA ALA A 182 0.85 7.37 13.23
C ALA A 182 1.70 8.29 12.34
N ALA A 183 2.97 8.52 12.71
CA ALA A 183 3.88 9.35 11.93
C ALA A 183 4.11 8.82 10.51
N VAL A 184 4.28 7.49 10.32
CA VAL A 184 4.43 6.90 8.98
C VAL A 184 3.18 7.11 8.13
N LEU A 185 1.98 6.90 8.69
CA LEU A 185 0.72 7.10 7.97
C LEU A 185 0.50 8.56 7.58
N GLU A 186 0.79 9.50 8.48
CA GLU A 186 0.74 10.94 8.20
C GLU A 186 1.70 11.34 7.08
N ASN A 187 2.90 10.77 7.05
CA ASN A 187 3.89 11.02 6.00
C ASN A 187 3.40 10.50 4.63
N ILE A 188 2.77 9.32 4.60
CA ILE A 188 2.17 8.75 3.38
C ILE A 188 1.04 9.66 2.86
N GLU A 189 0.15 10.13 3.74
CA GLU A 189 -0.92 11.07 3.36
C GLU A 189 -0.35 12.41 2.87
N SER A 190 0.68 12.93 3.54
CA SER A 190 1.35 14.16 3.15
C SER A 190 2.00 14.04 1.77
N TYR A 191 2.68 12.92 1.50
CA TYR A 191 3.23 12.63 0.18
C TYR A 191 2.14 12.56 -0.89
N ARG A 192 1.03 11.83 -0.64
CA ARG A 192 -0.10 11.75 -1.56
C ARG A 192 -0.61 13.15 -1.93
N LYS A 193 -0.86 14.00 -0.93
CA LYS A 193 -1.37 15.36 -1.13
C LYS A 193 -0.38 16.25 -1.88
N ALA A 194 0.91 16.19 -1.52
CA ALA A 194 1.94 17.04 -2.11
C ALA A 194 2.24 16.72 -3.58
N LYS A 195 2.19 15.44 -3.96
CA LYS A 195 2.58 14.97 -5.30
C LYS A 195 1.39 14.47 -6.13
N ASN A 196 0.17 14.50 -5.59
CA ASN A 196 -1.02 13.85 -6.19
C ASN A 196 -0.73 12.38 -6.60
N ALA A 197 0.04 11.70 -5.73
CA ALA A 197 0.51 10.34 -6.00
C ALA A 197 -0.62 9.32 -5.83
N THR A 198 -0.61 8.29 -6.65
CA THR A 198 -1.45 7.10 -6.48
C THR A 198 -0.82 6.20 -5.43
N ILE A 199 -1.59 5.77 -4.44
CA ILE A 199 -1.09 4.92 -3.34
C ILE A 199 -1.80 3.57 -3.38
N MET A 200 -1.03 2.50 -3.22
CA MET A 200 -1.56 1.15 -2.99
C MET A 200 -0.94 0.60 -1.70
N MET A 201 -1.74 0.31 -0.69
CA MET A 201 -1.24 -0.11 0.62
C MET A 201 -1.84 -1.44 1.05
N VAL A 202 -0.98 -2.42 1.29
CA VAL A 202 -1.35 -3.62 2.05
C VAL A 202 -1.31 -3.29 3.53
N SER A 203 -2.36 -3.63 4.25
CA SER A 203 -2.39 -3.50 5.70
C SER A 203 -3.29 -4.56 6.33
N HIS A 204 -2.87 -5.09 7.49
CA HIS A 204 -3.70 -5.91 8.36
C HIS A 204 -4.54 -5.06 9.33
N SER A 205 -4.32 -3.75 9.39
CA SER A 205 -5.12 -2.85 10.22
C SER A 205 -6.35 -2.37 9.47
N MET A 206 -7.48 -2.98 9.76
CA MET A 206 -8.75 -2.59 9.16
C MET A 206 -9.15 -1.15 9.52
N ASN A 207 -8.76 -0.66 10.70
CA ASN A 207 -9.00 0.72 11.10
C ASN A 207 -8.24 1.73 10.23
N ASP A 208 -6.96 1.46 9.89
CA ASP A 208 -6.19 2.34 9.01
C ASP A 208 -6.73 2.30 7.58
N VAL A 209 -7.01 1.11 7.08
CA VAL A 209 -7.59 0.92 5.74
C VAL A 209 -8.92 1.66 5.62
N ALA A 210 -9.82 1.50 6.60
CA ALA A 210 -11.12 2.16 6.63
C ALA A 210 -11.03 3.70 6.62
N ARG A 211 -9.96 4.25 7.25
CA ARG A 211 -9.75 5.69 7.40
C ARG A 211 -9.07 6.33 6.19
N LEU A 212 -8.11 5.64 5.58
CA LEU A 212 -7.16 6.24 4.65
C LEU A 212 -7.50 5.99 3.18
N THR A 213 -8.25 4.94 2.87
CA THR A 213 -8.39 4.49 1.49
C THR A 213 -9.69 4.95 0.86
N ASP A 214 -9.64 5.24 -0.43
CA ASP A 214 -10.81 5.58 -1.25
C ASP A 214 -11.49 4.30 -1.77
N ARG A 215 -10.71 3.21 -1.93
CA ARG A 215 -11.15 1.94 -2.52
C ARG A 215 -10.40 0.78 -1.90
N LEU A 216 -11.06 -0.37 -1.84
CA LEU A 216 -10.52 -1.62 -1.31
C LEU A 216 -10.52 -2.72 -2.36
N LEU A 217 -9.40 -3.43 -2.44
CA LEU A 217 -9.28 -4.70 -3.14
C LEU A 217 -9.17 -5.82 -2.09
N VAL A 218 -10.15 -6.70 -2.04
CA VAL A 218 -10.18 -7.83 -1.12
C VAL A 218 -9.72 -9.08 -1.85
N LEU A 219 -8.61 -9.67 -1.42
CA LEU A 219 -8.04 -10.88 -1.98
C LEU A 219 -8.40 -12.09 -1.13
N CYS A 220 -9.00 -13.11 -1.75
CA CYS A 220 -9.32 -14.39 -1.12
C CYS A 220 -9.06 -15.53 -2.09
N GLY A 221 -8.40 -16.61 -1.66
CA GLY A 221 -8.13 -17.78 -2.50
C GLY A 221 -7.42 -17.46 -3.81
N SER A 222 -6.42 -16.58 -3.78
CA SER A 222 -5.64 -16.14 -4.95
C SER A 222 -6.43 -15.31 -5.98
N ARG A 223 -7.64 -14.86 -5.65
CA ARG A 223 -8.53 -14.09 -6.52
C ARG A 223 -8.94 -12.78 -5.89
N LEU A 224 -9.39 -11.85 -6.72
CA LEU A 224 -10.07 -10.64 -6.29
C LEU A 224 -11.53 -10.99 -5.92
N ALA A 225 -11.83 -10.99 -4.62
CA ALA A 225 -13.15 -11.35 -4.10
C ALA A 225 -14.10 -10.15 -4.04
N MET A 226 -13.59 -8.95 -3.66
CA MET A 226 -14.37 -7.73 -3.64
C MET A 226 -13.50 -6.57 -4.14
N ASP A 227 -14.16 -5.58 -4.75
CA ASP A 227 -13.57 -4.35 -5.28
C ASP A 227 -14.61 -3.24 -5.14
N GLY A 228 -14.36 -2.26 -4.28
CA GLY A 228 -15.32 -1.19 -4.00
C GLY A 228 -14.85 -0.21 -2.95
N ALA A 229 -15.68 0.81 -2.68
CA ALA A 229 -15.41 1.77 -1.62
C ALA A 229 -15.42 1.09 -0.23
N PRO A 230 -14.70 1.64 0.79
CA PRO A 230 -14.74 1.10 2.15
C PRO A 230 -16.17 0.97 2.70
N SER A 231 -17.07 1.89 2.35
CA SER A 231 -18.49 1.83 2.71
C SER A 231 -19.21 0.59 2.17
N GLU A 232 -18.88 0.18 0.94
CA GLU A 232 -19.49 -0.99 0.30
C GLU A 232 -18.89 -2.29 0.85
N VAL A 233 -17.58 -2.32 1.04
CA VAL A 233 -16.87 -3.52 1.50
C VAL A 233 -17.17 -3.81 2.97
N PHE A 234 -17.10 -2.81 3.86
CA PHE A 234 -17.31 -3.03 5.30
C PHE A 234 -18.78 -3.18 5.70
N THR A 235 -19.75 -2.80 4.85
CA THR A 235 -21.16 -3.19 5.06
C THR A 235 -21.38 -4.71 4.89
N ARG A 236 -20.50 -5.39 4.16
CA ARG A 236 -20.46 -6.85 4.00
C ARG A 236 -19.58 -7.52 5.07
N ALA A 237 -19.66 -7.02 6.31
CA ALA A 237 -18.79 -7.44 7.41
C ALA A 237 -18.80 -8.94 7.67
N GLN A 238 -19.98 -9.60 7.58
CA GLN A 238 -20.09 -11.04 7.78
C GLN A 238 -19.35 -11.84 6.70
N GLU A 239 -19.42 -11.42 5.45
CA GLU A 239 -18.70 -12.07 4.35
C GLU A 239 -17.16 -11.94 4.53
N LEU A 240 -16.67 -10.78 5.01
CA LEU A 240 -15.26 -10.62 5.33
C LEU A 240 -14.82 -11.58 6.44
N LEU A 241 -15.61 -11.72 7.50
CA LEU A 241 -15.36 -12.66 8.59
C LEU A 241 -15.38 -14.13 8.10
N ASP A 242 -16.31 -14.49 7.22
CA ASP A 242 -16.40 -15.82 6.62
C ASP A 242 -15.18 -16.14 5.71
N MET A 243 -14.57 -15.10 5.11
CA MET A 243 -13.29 -15.21 4.38
C MET A 243 -12.06 -15.27 5.32
N GLY A 244 -12.24 -15.24 6.64
CA GLY A 244 -11.16 -15.21 7.64
C GLY A 244 -10.44 -13.87 7.71
N LEU A 245 -11.09 -12.79 7.28
CA LEU A 245 -10.57 -11.43 7.37
C LEU A 245 -11.14 -10.74 8.61
N ASP A 246 -10.44 -9.72 9.07
CA ASP A 246 -10.90 -8.87 10.14
C ASP A 246 -11.76 -7.71 9.60
N ILE A 247 -12.43 -7.00 10.50
CA ILE A 247 -13.23 -5.81 10.22
C ILE A 247 -12.82 -4.69 11.19
N PRO A 248 -13.08 -3.40 10.86
CA PRO A 248 -12.80 -2.31 11.80
C PRO A 248 -13.45 -2.55 13.17
N ASP A 249 -12.75 -2.19 14.24
CA ASP A 249 -13.23 -2.41 15.62
C ASP A 249 -14.62 -1.83 15.83
N ILE A 250 -14.84 -0.63 15.32
CA ILE A 250 -16.14 0.04 15.45
C ILE A 250 -17.25 -0.68 14.67
N THR A 251 -16.92 -1.26 13.52
CA THR A 251 -17.87 -2.10 12.75
C THR A 251 -18.28 -3.32 13.55
N ARG A 252 -17.33 -3.95 14.24
CA ARG A 252 -17.58 -5.10 15.12
C ARG A 252 -18.53 -4.75 16.28
N VAL A 253 -18.31 -3.59 16.90
CA VAL A 253 -19.18 -3.08 17.98
C VAL A 253 -20.60 -2.86 17.45
N PHE A 254 -20.75 -2.18 16.31
CA PHE A 254 -22.06 -1.89 15.73
C PHE A 254 -22.79 -3.15 15.26
N LEU A 255 -22.08 -4.10 14.66
CA LEU A 255 -22.64 -5.41 14.31
C LEU A 255 -23.21 -6.13 15.54
N ARG A 256 -22.51 -6.07 16.68
CA ARG A 256 -22.97 -6.65 17.94
C ARG A 256 -24.22 -5.95 18.49
N LEU A 257 -24.25 -4.62 18.42
CA LEU A 257 -25.42 -3.84 18.85
C LEU A 257 -26.66 -4.12 17.97
N GLN A 258 -26.47 -4.27 16.66
CA GLN A 258 -27.54 -4.69 15.73
C GLN A 258 -28.10 -6.09 16.10
N GLN A 259 -27.23 -7.05 16.40
CA GLN A 259 -27.64 -8.39 16.88
C GLN A 259 -28.41 -8.35 18.19
N MET A 260 -28.21 -7.33 19.02
CA MET A 260 -28.98 -7.07 20.24
C MET A 260 -30.33 -6.33 19.99
N GLY A 261 -30.66 -6.07 18.73
CA GLY A 261 -31.93 -5.45 18.31
C GLY A 261 -31.91 -3.93 18.24
N LEU A 262 -30.75 -3.27 18.33
CA LEU A 262 -30.66 -1.81 18.14
C LEU A 262 -30.74 -1.45 16.66
N PRO A 263 -31.60 -0.49 16.25
CA PRO A 263 -31.75 -0.08 14.85
C PRO A 263 -30.62 0.85 14.42
N LEU A 264 -29.43 0.29 14.24
CA LEU A 264 -28.23 1.01 13.84
C LEU A 264 -27.87 0.70 12.39
N GLU A 265 -27.44 1.73 11.65
CA GLU A 265 -26.82 1.54 10.33
C GLU A 265 -25.39 1.02 10.48
N PRO A 266 -24.85 0.25 9.52
CA PRO A 266 -23.46 -0.16 9.53
C PRO A 266 -22.53 1.05 9.50
N VAL A 267 -21.47 1.01 10.31
CA VAL A 267 -20.40 2.05 10.36
C VAL A 267 -19.05 1.37 10.29
N TYR A 268 -18.05 2.08 9.77
CA TYR A 268 -16.67 1.57 9.64
C TYR A 268 -15.61 2.58 10.13
N THR A 269 -16.04 3.80 10.53
CA THR A 269 -15.17 4.78 11.17
C THR A 269 -15.76 5.27 12.50
N ILE A 270 -14.89 5.74 13.39
CA ILE A 270 -15.31 6.29 14.70
C ILE A 270 -16.21 7.51 14.51
N ASP A 271 -15.92 8.38 13.53
CA ASP A 271 -16.72 9.58 13.28
C ASP A 271 -18.15 9.25 12.87
N GLN A 272 -18.33 8.22 12.02
CA GLN A 272 -19.65 7.71 11.66
C GLN A 272 -20.39 7.16 12.88
N ALA A 273 -19.69 6.44 13.76
CA ALA A 273 -20.27 5.91 14.98
C ALA A 273 -20.73 7.01 15.93
N ILE A 274 -19.93 8.06 16.11
CA ILE A 274 -20.29 9.23 16.93
C ILE A 274 -21.55 9.90 16.36
N ALA A 275 -21.61 10.09 15.04
CA ALA A 275 -22.78 10.68 14.38
C ALA A 275 -24.03 9.81 14.55
N ALA A 276 -23.91 8.48 14.40
CA ALA A 276 -25.02 7.54 14.58
C ALA A 276 -25.57 7.55 16.03
N VAL A 277 -24.67 7.55 17.04
CA VAL A 277 -25.06 7.60 18.45
C VAL A 277 -25.73 8.94 18.81
N LYS A 278 -25.25 10.08 18.29
CA LYS A 278 -25.88 11.38 18.47
C LYS A 278 -27.32 11.38 17.91
N LYS A 279 -27.51 10.88 16.69
CA LYS A 279 -28.82 10.76 16.04
C LYS A 279 -29.81 9.92 16.85
N LEU A 280 -29.34 8.82 17.47
CA LEU A 280 -30.17 8.02 18.37
C LEU A 280 -30.60 8.74 19.64
N LYS A 281 -29.76 9.63 20.19
CA LYS A 281 -30.11 10.42 21.39
C LYS A 281 -31.10 11.54 21.08
N GLU A 282 -31.01 12.11 19.89
CA GLU A 282 -31.90 13.20 19.45
C GLU A 282 -33.28 12.69 18.98
N GLY A 283 -33.37 11.42 18.55
CA GLY A 283 -34.63 10.77 18.15
C GLY A 283 -35.44 10.15 19.28
N LYS A 284 -35.00 10.33 20.55
CA LYS A 284 -35.75 10.05 21.77
C LYS A 284 -36.28 11.34 22.36
#